data_2b08201f3b1fa8cf7a1e783b1deff420
#
_entry.id   2b08201f3b1fa8cf7a1e783b1deff420
#
_cell.length_a   1.000
_cell.length_b   1.000
_cell.length_c   1.000
_cell.angle_alpha   90.00
_cell.angle_beta   90.00
_cell.angle_gamma   90.00
#
_symmetry.space_group_name_H-M   'P 1'
#
loop_
_entity.id
_entity.type
_entity.pdbx_description
1 polymer ?
#
loop_
_entity_poly.entity_id
_entity_poly.type
_entity_poly.pdbx_seq_one_letter_code
_entity_poly.pdbx_strand_id
1 'polypeptide(L)'
;MSLVQAVICEDFAFVAGEQQLNLSSGGVLHNFRKIFKVNQDVIIGLSGTIEDNYYLFQDYLNVDFTLKEGCQDSLAEVFEKVAGRYREMTEQGECDVFSLVCGWNGVNFEAKTYFVNSYVPEDSRITDVRLERPKDAKLISCGDNRHYTSFMENVYKCGVEVFALQKAFRATLAQGVMFDDYIDTNAQFEVIRRPR
;
A
#
# COMPACT_ATOMS: atom_id res chain seq x y z
N MET A 1 -5.90 -9.25 -8.98
CA MET A 1 -5.79 -8.55 -7.68
C MET A 1 -4.53 -7.69 -7.73
N SER A 2 -4.55 -6.49 -7.22
CA SER A 2 -3.37 -5.59 -7.22
C SER A 2 -2.41 -5.97 -6.10
N LEU A 3 -1.11 -5.66 -6.28
CA LEU A 3 -0.10 -5.91 -5.26
C LEU A 3 0.55 -4.60 -4.81
N VAL A 4 0.44 -4.32 -3.52
CA VAL A 4 1.19 -3.26 -2.84
C VAL A 4 1.84 -3.84 -1.59
N GLN A 5 3.13 -3.57 -1.40
CA GLN A 5 3.90 -4.06 -0.28
C GLN A 5 4.68 -2.91 0.37
N ALA A 6 4.86 -3.01 1.68
CA ALA A 6 5.63 -2.02 2.42
C ALA A 6 6.59 -2.67 3.41
N VAL A 7 7.65 -1.95 3.72
CA VAL A 7 8.55 -2.25 4.85
C VAL A 7 8.71 -0.97 5.65
N ILE A 8 8.43 -1.05 6.94
CA ILE A 8 8.79 0.01 7.89
C ILE A 8 9.94 -0.47 8.78
N CYS A 9 10.91 0.37 9.00
CA CYS A 9 12.02 0.16 9.93
C CYS A 9 12.39 1.46 10.65
N GLU A 10 13.42 1.44 11.47
CA GLU A 10 13.81 2.61 12.27
C GLU A 10 14.17 3.85 11.43
N ASP A 11 14.78 3.66 10.26
CA ASP A 11 15.36 4.72 9.46
C ASP A 11 14.49 5.16 8.27
N PHE A 12 13.51 4.35 7.86
CA PHE A 12 12.67 4.66 6.71
C PHE A 12 11.38 3.84 6.65
N ALA A 13 10.41 4.33 5.87
CA ALA A 13 9.32 3.55 5.30
C ALA A 13 9.52 3.42 3.79
N PHE A 14 9.40 2.21 3.28
CA PHE A 14 9.48 1.85 1.87
C PHE A 14 8.15 1.27 1.43
N VAL A 15 7.61 1.74 0.31
CA VAL A 15 6.39 1.19 -0.31
C VAL A 15 6.67 0.87 -1.77
N ALA A 16 6.22 -0.29 -2.18
CA ALA A 16 6.33 -0.79 -3.53
C ALA A 16 4.97 -1.25 -4.07
N GLY A 17 4.68 -1.00 -5.33
CA GLY A 17 3.47 -1.47 -6.01
C GLY A 17 3.75 -1.85 -7.45
N GLU A 18 3.05 -2.85 -7.95
CA GLU A 18 2.97 -3.13 -9.37
C GLU A 18 2.04 -2.12 -10.06
N GLN A 19 2.11 -2.02 -11.39
CA GLN A 19 1.46 -0.92 -12.13
C GLN A 19 0.37 -1.39 -13.11
N GLN A 20 -0.12 -2.61 -12.99
CA GLN A 20 -1.23 -3.10 -13.82
C GLN A 20 -2.59 -2.74 -13.19
N LEU A 21 -3.49 -2.20 -13.99
CA LEU A 21 -4.90 -2.03 -13.67
C LEU A 21 -5.75 -2.82 -14.64
N ASN A 22 -6.55 -3.74 -14.11
CA ASN A 22 -7.53 -4.50 -14.88
C ASN A 22 -8.88 -3.78 -14.83
N LEU A 23 -9.43 -3.46 -15.99
CA LEU A 23 -10.70 -2.78 -16.13
C LEU A 23 -11.86 -3.79 -16.12
N SER A 24 -12.98 -3.40 -15.57
CA SER A 24 -14.22 -4.22 -15.61
C SER A 24 -14.70 -4.55 -17.03
N SER A 25 -14.32 -3.73 -18.02
CA SER A 25 -14.56 -3.96 -19.44
C SER A 25 -13.68 -5.05 -20.08
N GLY A 26 -12.75 -5.66 -19.31
CA GLY A 26 -11.78 -6.66 -19.79
C GLY A 26 -10.50 -6.06 -20.37
N GLY A 27 -10.34 -4.73 -20.36
CA GLY A 27 -9.10 -4.07 -20.75
C GLY A 27 -8.05 -4.09 -19.64
N VAL A 28 -6.78 -3.88 -20.02
CA VAL A 28 -5.66 -3.76 -19.09
C VAL A 28 -4.95 -2.44 -19.35
N LEU A 29 -4.74 -1.66 -18.30
CA LEU A 29 -3.88 -0.48 -18.32
C LEU A 29 -2.56 -0.83 -17.64
N HIS A 30 -1.46 -0.58 -18.34
CA HIS A 30 -0.11 -0.65 -17.77
C HIS A 30 0.34 0.75 -17.33
N ASN A 31 1.29 0.79 -16.39
CA ASN A 31 1.82 2.05 -15.82
C ASN A 31 0.78 2.84 -14.99
N PHE A 32 -0.26 2.20 -14.46
CA PHE A 32 -1.16 2.83 -13.52
C PHE A 32 -0.45 3.08 -12.18
N ARG A 33 -0.55 4.32 -11.69
CA ARG A 33 0.08 4.69 -10.42
C ARG A 33 -0.74 4.17 -9.24
N LYS A 34 -0.15 3.35 -8.38
CA LYS A 34 -0.79 2.79 -7.17
C LYS A 34 -0.20 3.31 -5.87
N ILE A 35 0.92 4.01 -5.92
CA ILE A 35 1.59 4.54 -4.75
C ILE A 35 1.72 6.05 -4.90
N PHE A 36 1.29 6.76 -3.86
CA PHE A 36 1.27 8.21 -3.84
C PHE A 36 1.93 8.72 -2.58
N LYS A 37 2.95 9.54 -2.75
CA LYS A 37 3.55 10.30 -1.64
C LYS A 37 2.72 11.57 -1.45
N VAL A 38 1.82 11.54 -0.47
CA VAL A 38 0.85 12.60 -0.19
C VAL A 38 1.55 13.89 0.24
N ASN A 39 2.59 13.75 1.07
CA ASN A 39 3.51 14.81 1.49
C ASN A 39 4.86 14.19 1.88
N GLN A 40 5.74 14.96 2.52
CA GLN A 40 7.07 14.46 2.89
C GLN A 40 7.04 13.27 3.87
N ASP A 41 5.97 13.13 4.67
CA ASP A 41 5.86 12.20 5.79
C ASP A 41 4.84 11.07 5.57
N VAL A 42 4.04 11.11 4.48
CA VAL A 42 2.95 10.15 4.28
C VAL A 42 2.94 9.58 2.86
N ILE A 43 2.82 8.26 2.78
CA ILE A 43 2.58 7.50 1.55
C ILE A 43 1.29 6.72 1.68
N ILE A 44 0.48 6.70 0.62
CA ILE A 44 -0.68 5.82 0.45
C ILE A 44 -0.41 4.81 -0.67
N GLY A 45 -0.94 3.59 -0.50
CA GLY A 45 -0.83 2.52 -1.49
C GLY A 45 -2.18 1.88 -1.75
N LEU A 46 -2.54 1.74 -3.02
CA LEU A 46 -3.85 1.31 -3.49
C LEU A 46 -3.82 -0.15 -3.96
N SER A 47 -4.70 -0.99 -3.40
CA SER A 47 -4.97 -2.34 -3.90
C SER A 47 -6.46 -2.64 -3.77
N GLY A 48 -7.00 -3.49 -4.66
CA GLY A 48 -8.44 -3.74 -4.77
C GLY A 48 -9.09 -2.97 -5.91
N THR A 49 -10.40 -2.73 -5.82
CA THR A 49 -11.19 -2.03 -6.82
C THR A 49 -10.81 -0.56 -6.89
N ILE A 50 -10.76 0.02 -8.09
CA ILE A 50 -10.25 1.38 -8.27
C ILE A 50 -11.21 2.43 -7.73
N GLU A 51 -12.50 2.25 -7.98
CA GLU A 51 -13.56 3.14 -7.52
C GLU A 51 -13.60 3.21 -6.00
N ASP A 52 -13.46 2.06 -5.33
CA ASP A 52 -13.45 1.96 -3.88
C ASP A 52 -12.19 2.61 -3.30
N ASN A 53 -11.04 2.43 -3.94
CA ASN A 53 -9.82 3.12 -3.55
C ASN A 53 -9.94 4.64 -3.73
N TYR A 54 -10.59 5.11 -4.80
CA TYR A 54 -10.84 6.54 -4.95
C TYR A 54 -11.70 7.06 -3.78
N TYR A 55 -12.79 6.35 -3.42
CA TYR A 55 -13.64 6.75 -2.31
C TYR A 55 -12.87 6.79 -0.98
N LEU A 56 -12.05 5.77 -0.71
CA LEU A 56 -11.24 5.69 0.51
C LEU A 56 -10.24 6.86 0.62
N PHE A 57 -9.66 7.28 -0.51
CA PHE A 57 -8.59 8.28 -0.56
C PHE A 57 -9.01 9.60 -1.23
N GLN A 58 -10.31 9.85 -1.41
CA GLN A 58 -10.81 11.04 -2.09
C GLN A 58 -10.39 12.38 -1.45
N ASP A 59 -9.97 12.38 -0.20
CA ASP A 59 -9.44 13.57 0.45
C ASP A 59 -8.04 13.95 -0.07
N TYR A 60 -7.33 12.99 -0.69
CA TYR A 60 -5.94 13.12 -1.17
C TYR A 60 -5.78 12.98 -2.68
N LEU A 61 -6.72 12.32 -3.35
CA LEU A 61 -6.68 12.05 -4.79
C LEU A 61 -7.82 12.78 -5.53
N ASN A 62 -7.52 13.21 -6.75
CA ASN A 62 -8.50 13.63 -7.73
C ASN A 62 -9.12 12.40 -8.42
N VAL A 63 -10.23 12.58 -9.15
CA VAL A 63 -10.93 11.50 -9.88
C VAL A 63 -10.03 10.80 -10.91
N ASP A 64 -9.06 11.50 -11.46
CA ASP A 64 -8.05 10.96 -12.38
C ASP A 64 -6.84 10.32 -11.70
N PHE A 65 -6.92 10.10 -10.37
CA PHE A 65 -5.83 9.56 -9.55
C PHE A 65 -4.54 10.39 -9.60
N THR A 66 -4.66 11.69 -9.76
CA THR A 66 -3.56 12.63 -9.44
C THR A 66 -3.66 13.08 -7.99
N LEU A 67 -2.53 13.42 -7.38
CA LEU A 67 -2.54 13.97 -6.02
C LEU A 67 -3.19 15.35 -5.99
N LYS A 68 -3.98 15.61 -4.96
CA LYS A 68 -4.42 16.96 -4.61
C LYS A 68 -3.23 17.75 -4.08
N GLU A 69 -3.12 18.99 -4.52
CA GLU A 69 -2.01 19.86 -4.11
C GLU A 69 -2.18 20.36 -2.67
N GLY A 70 -1.06 20.62 -2.02
CA GLY A 70 -1.01 21.35 -0.75
C GLY A 70 -1.43 20.58 0.50
N CYS A 71 -1.51 19.24 0.43
CA CYS A 71 -1.80 18.45 1.63
C CYS A 71 -0.68 18.61 2.69
N GLN A 72 -1.07 19.10 3.86
CA GLN A 72 -0.20 19.29 5.04
C GLN A 72 -0.59 18.37 6.21
N ASP A 73 -1.52 17.44 6.00
CA ASP A 73 -1.99 16.55 7.05
C ASP A 73 -0.83 15.73 7.62
N SER A 74 -0.75 15.67 8.94
CA SER A 74 0.11 14.73 9.65
C SER A 74 -0.32 13.28 9.40
N LEU A 75 0.55 12.32 9.67
CA LEU A 75 0.20 10.90 9.54
C LEU A 75 -1.04 10.53 10.37
N ALA A 76 -1.19 11.11 11.57
CA ALA A 76 -2.34 10.86 12.44
C ALA A 76 -3.65 11.38 11.82
N GLU A 77 -3.64 12.60 11.25
CA GLU A 77 -4.80 13.16 10.56
C GLU A 77 -5.18 12.35 9.31
N VAL A 78 -4.18 11.88 8.56
CA VAL A 78 -4.44 10.98 7.41
C VAL A 78 -5.09 9.68 7.89
N PHE A 79 -4.57 9.06 8.96
CA PHE A 79 -5.17 7.85 9.54
C PHE A 79 -6.62 8.07 9.96
N GLU A 80 -6.96 9.20 10.59
CA GLU A 80 -8.31 9.50 11.03
C GLU A 80 -9.29 9.70 9.87
N LYS A 81 -8.89 10.50 8.87
CA LYS A 81 -9.73 10.74 7.68
C LYS A 81 -10.00 9.44 6.92
N VAL A 82 -8.95 8.65 6.65
CA VAL A 82 -9.09 7.37 5.95
C VAL A 82 -9.91 6.37 6.76
N ALA A 83 -9.75 6.33 8.10
CA ALA A 83 -10.59 5.49 8.95
C ALA A 83 -12.06 5.94 8.99
N GLY A 84 -12.34 7.23 8.82
CA GLY A 84 -13.69 7.75 8.63
C GLY A 84 -14.32 7.19 7.36
N ARG A 85 -13.63 7.32 6.21
CA ARG A 85 -14.07 6.77 4.92
C ARG A 85 -14.24 5.26 4.96
N TYR A 86 -13.31 4.56 5.59
CA TYR A 86 -13.39 3.11 5.79
C TYR A 86 -14.69 2.69 6.50
N ARG A 87 -15.08 3.38 7.58
CA ARG A 87 -16.33 3.09 8.30
C ARG A 87 -17.56 3.30 7.42
N GLU A 88 -17.60 4.42 6.67
CA GLU A 88 -18.67 4.69 5.71
C GLU A 88 -18.80 3.59 4.66
N MET A 89 -17.65 3.10 4.13
CA MET A 89 -17.61 1.99 3.15
C MET A 89 -18.12 0.67 3.74
N THR A 90 -17.70 0.32 4.95
CA THR A 90 -18.13 -0.93 5.59
C THR A 90 -19.63 -0.94 5.91
N GLU A 91 -20.23 0.22 6.19
CA GLU A 91 -21.67 0.37 6.38
C GLU A 91 -22.45 0.21 5.07
N GLN A 92 -21.88 0.57 3.93
CA GLN A 92 -22.52 0.43 2.61
C GLN A 92 -22.47 -1.00 2.05
N GLY A 93 -21.48 -1.81 2.44
CA GLY A 93 -21.46 -3.27 2.24
C GLY A 93 -21.07 -3.78 0.85
N GLU A 94 -20.72 -2.93 -0.11
CA GLU A 94 -20.40 -3.34 -1.49
C GLU A 94 -19.03 -2.83 -1.96
N CYS A 95 -17.97 -3.08 -1.19
CA CYS A 95 -16.64 -2.56 -1.47
C CYS A 95 -15.55 -3.61 -1.31
N ASP A 96 -14.52 -3.55 -2.16
CA ASP A 96 -13.34 -4.42 -2.10
C ASP A 96 -12.06 -3.59 -2.13
N VAL A 97 -11.47 -3.39 -0.97
CA VAL A 97 -10.23 -2.63 -0.78
C VAL A 97 -9.25 -3.42 0.07
N PHE A 98 -7.99 -3.42 -0.32
CA PHE A 98 -6.89 -3.81 0.53
C PHE A 98 -5.73 -2.84 0.38
N SER A 99 -5.81 -1.71 1.03
CA SER A 99 -4.93 -0.57 0.85
C SER A 99 -4.15 -0.24 2.12
N LEU A 100 -3.12 0.58 1.99
CA LEU A 100 -2.30 0.98 3.12
C LEU A 100 -2.03 2.49 3.15
N VAL A 101 -1.81 2.97 4.37
CA VAL A 101 -1.19 4.27 4.65
C VAL A 101 0.03 4.00 5.51
N CYS A 102 1.18 4.58 5.18
CA CYS A 102 2.35 4.53 6.05
C CYS A 102 3.08 5.88 6.06
N GLY A 103 3.85 6.13 7.11
CA GLY A 103 4.59 7.37 7.21
C GLY A 103 5.30 7.57 8.53
N TRP A 104 5.84 8.79 8.68
CA TRP A 104 6.54 9.25 9.87
C TRP A 104 5.60 10.07 10.77
N ASN A 105 5.47 9.70 12.03
CA ASN A 105 4.59 10.38 13.00
C ASN A 105 5.31 11.44 13.87
N GLY A 106 6.56 11.78 13.53
CA GLY A 106 7.42 12.65 14.33
C GLY A 106 8.37 11.90 15.27
N VAL A 107 8.11 10.63 15.55
CA VAL A 107 8.89 9.78 16.47
C VAL A 107 9.31 8.46 15.80
N ASN A 108 8.38 7.77 15.16
CA ASN A 108 8.56 6.46 14.56
C ASN A 108 7.84 6.36 13.21
N PHE A 109 8.23 5.36 12.40
CA PHE A 109 7.44 4.94 11.26
C PHE A 109 6.29 4.03 11.71
N GLU A 110 5.10 4.32 11.19
CA GLU A 110 3.88 3.54 11.42
C GLU A 110 3.16 3.28 10.11
N ALA A 111 2.35 2.23 10.09
CA ALA A 111 1.46 1.96 8.98
C ALA A 111 0.11 1.44 9.46
N LYS A 112 -0.94 1.65 8.64
CA LYS A 112 -2.23 1.01 8.78
C LYS A 112 -2.63 0.38 7.46
N THR A 113 -3.19 -0.83 7.53
CA THR A 113 -3.86 -1.45 6.40
C THR A 113 -5.36 -1.35 6.58
N TYR A 114 -6.06 -1.14 5.47
CA TYR A 114 -7.51 -1.04 5.38
C TYR A 114 -8.00 -2.15 4.47
N PHE A 115 -8.64 -3.14 5.05
CA PHE A 115 -9.20 -4.28 4.33
C PHE A 115 -10.72 -4.26 4.44
N VAL A 116 -11.40 -4.11 3.31
CA VAL A 116 -12.84 -4.28 3.16
C VAL A 116 -13.08 -5.41 2.20
N ASN A 117 -13.95 -6.35 2.57
CA ASN A 117 -14.31 -7.49 1.76
C ASN A 117 -15.84 -7.60 1.70
N SER A 118 -16.41 -7.30 0.54
CA SER A 118 -17.87 -7.36 0.34
C SER A 118 -18.43 -8.80 0.38
N TYR A 119 -17.60 -9.80 0.08
CA TYR A 119 -18.00 -11.21 0.12
C TYR A 119 -18.01 -11.80 1.53
N VAL A 120 -17.17 -11.28 2.43
CA VAL A 120 -17.03 -11.73 3.82
C VAL A 120 -16.86 -10.47 4.69
N PRO A 121 -17.95 -9.72 4.95
CA PRO A 121 -17.87 -8.43 5.66
C PRO A 121 -17.24 -8.51 7.05
N GLU A 122 -17.41 -9.64 7.75
CA GLU A 122 -16.82 -9.92 9.06
C GLU A 122 -15.29 -9.98 9.05
N ASP A 123 -14.66 -10.18 7.90
CA ASP A 123 -13.20 -10.14 7.72
C ASP A 123 -12.66 -8.70 7.55
N SER A 124 -13.56 -7.73 7.31
CA SER A 124 -13.18 -6.34 7.13
C SER A 124 -12.53 -5.78 8.40
N ARG A 125 -11.35 -5.17 8.26
CA ARG A 125 -10.57 -4.69 9.40
C ARG A 125 -9.58 -3.60 9.06
N ILE A 126 -9.28 -2.78 10.05
CA ILE A 126 -8.09 -1.91 10.06
C ILE A 126 -7.04 -2.62 10.91
N THR A 127 -5.82 -2.72 10.39
CA THR A 127 -4.70 -3.31 11.13
C THR A 127 -3.61 -2.27 11.35
N ASP A 128 -3.27 -2.01 12.61
CA ASP A 128 -2.13 -1.18 12.98
C ASP A 128 -0.82 -1.96 12.88
N VAL A 129 0.19 -1.37 12.25
CA VAL A 129 1.54 -1.94 12.16
C VAL A 129 2.54 -0.94 12.73
N ARG A 130 3.22 -1.35 13.79
CA ARG A 130 4.22 -0.54 14.50
C ARG A 130 5.46 -1.36 14.77
N LEU A 131 6.60 -0.68 14.85
CA LEU A 131 7.84 -1.30 15.31
C LEU A 131 7.75 -1.54 16.82
N GLU A 132 8.07 -2.76 17.24
CA GLU A 132 8.08 -3.13 18.66
C GLU A 132 9.42 -2.81 19.33
N ARG A 133 10.48 -2.83 18.55
CA ARG A 133 11.85 -2.57 19.00
C ARG A 133 12.63 -1.77 17.96
N PRO A 134 13.62 -0.95 18.37
CA PRO A 134 14.61 -0.42 17.45
C PRO A 134 15.28 -1.58 16.68
N LYS A 135 15.61 -1.36 15.42
CA LYS A 135 16.17 -2.35 14.48
C LYS A 135 15.21 -3.43 13.99
N ASP A 136 13.97 -3.49 14.47
CA ASP A 136 12.96 -4.33 13.84
C ASP A 136 12.64 -3.80 12.43
N ALA A 137 12.21 -4.72 11.56
CA ALA A 137 11.55 -4.38 10.31
C ALA A 137 10.19 -5.10 10.26
N LYS A 138 9.15 -4.39 9.87
CA LYS A 138 7.82 -4.98 9.66
C LYS A 138 7.51 -4.94 8.18
N LEU A 139 7.16 -6.12 7.65
CA LEU A 139 6.71 -6.29 6.27
C LEU A 139 5.19 -6.28 6.24
N ILE A 140 4.63 -5.60 5.24
CA ILE A 140 3.20 -5.45 5.03
C ILE A 140 2.92 -5.81 3.58
N SER A 141 1.84 -6.55 3.33
CA SER A 141 1.40 -6.85 1.98
C SER A 141 -0.09 -6.65 1.86
N CYS A 142 -0.50 -5.88 0.86
CA CYS A 142 -1.87 -5.76 0.40
C CYS A 142 -1.96 -6.52 -0.93
N GLY A 143 -2.64 -7.67 -0.91
CA GLY A 143 -2.72 -8.60 -2.03
C GLY A 143 -2.77 -10.06 -1.57
N ASP A 144 -2.51 -10.99 -2.49
CA ASP A 144 -2.52 -12.43 -2.21
C ASP A 144 -1.37 -12.83 -1.26
N ASN A 145 -1.66 -13.74 -0.33
CA ASN A 145 -0.69 -14.25 0.64
C ASN A 145 0.56 -14.91 -0.01
N ARG A 146 0.43 -15.44 -1.22
CA ARG A 146 1.57 -16.00 -1.97
C ARG A 146 2.60 -14.92 -2.29
N HIS A 147 2.15 -13.71 -2.63
CA HIS A 147 3.04 -12.58 -2.87
C HIS A 147 3.73 -12.12 -1.58
N TYR A 148 3.02 -12.16 -0.43
CA TYR A 148 3.64 -11.86 0.86
C TYR A 148 4.77 -12.83 1.19
N THR A 149 4.52 -14.12 1.06
CA THR A 149 5.53 -15.16 1.33
C THR A 149 6.75 -14.99 0.40
N SER A 150 6.50 -14.80 -0.90
CA SER A 150 7.57 -14.57 -1.88
C SER A 150 8.38 -13.30 -1.56
N PHE A 151 7.72 -12.21 -1.18
CA PHE A 151 8.42 -10.97 -0.81
C PHE A 151 9.26 -11.15 0.45
N MET A 152 8.72 -11.78 1.48
CA MET A 152 9.43 -12.07 2.72
C MET A 152 10.71 -12.89 2.46
N GLU A 153 10.62 -13.94 1.63
CA GLU A 153 11.78 -14.75 1.24
C GLU A 153 12.82 -13.94 0.47
N ASN A 154 12.38 -13.09 -0.46
CA ASN A 154 13.28 -12.26 -1.24
C ASN A 154 13.92 -11.15 -0.38
N VAL A 155 13.21 -10.58 0.57
CA VAL A 155 13.78 -9.62 1.56
C VAL A 155 14.80 -10.33 2.44
N TYR A 156 14.52 -11.55 2.90
CA TYR A 156 15.49 -12.33 3.68
C TYR A 156 16.80 -12.59 2.92
N LYS A 157 16.71 -12.82 1.59
CA LYS A 157 17.90 -13.04 0.73
C LYS A 157 18.65 -11.75 0.41
N CYS A 158 17.94 -10.65 0.20
CA CYS A 158 18.51 -9.39 -0.29
C CYS A 158 18.87 -8.40 0.82
N GLY A 159 18.19 -8.47 1.97
CA GLY A 159 18.31 -7.51 3.06
C GLY A 159 17.25 -6.41 3.05
N VAL A 160 17.29 -5.54 4.07
CA VAL A 160 16.27 -4.50 4.31
C VAL A 160 16.70 -3.08 3.91
N GLU A 161 17.81 -2.92 3.22
CA GLU A 161 18.19 -1.63 2.66
C GLU A 161 17.30 -1.28 1.46
N VAL A 162 17.05 0.02 1.21
CA VAL A 162 16.14 0.48 0.14
C VAL A 162 16.43 -0.17 -1.21
N PHE A 163 17.70 -0.22 -1.63
CA PHE A 163 18.07 -0.85 -2.91
C PHE A 163 17.85 -2.37 -2.90
N ALA A 164 18.10 -3.03 -1.78
CA ALA A 164 17.83 -4.45 -1.59
C ALA A 164 16.32 -4.74 -1.64
N LEU A 165 15.49 -3.89 -1.02
CA LEU A 165 14.04 -3.99 -1.07
C LEU A 165 13.48 -3.81 -2.49
N GLN A 166 14.04 -2.88 -3.27
CA GLN A 166 13.66 -2.74 -4.69
C GLN A 166 13.97 -4.02 -5.49
N LYS A 167 15.13 -4.65 -5.25
CA LYS A 167 15.47 -5.95 -5.87
C LYS A 167 14.53 -7.05 -5.41
N ALA A 168 14.26 -7.14 -4.10
CA ALA A 168 13.36 -8.13 -3.53
C ALA A 168 11.96 -8.02 -4.13
N PHE A 169 11.41 -6.81 -4.25
CA PHE A 169 10.11 -6.59 -4.84
C PHE A 169 10.06 -6.98 -6.34
N ARG A 170 11.05 -6.58 -7.12
CA ARG A 170 11.15 -6.98 -8.55
C ARG A 170 11.24 -8.51 -8.70
N ALA A 171 11.98 -9.20 -7.82
CA ALA A 171 12.02 -10.66 -7.83
C ALA A 171 10.65 -11.27 -7.47
N THR A 172 9.92 -10.65 -6.53
CA THR A 172 8.55 -11.05 -6.19
C THR A 172 7.59 -10.90 -7.37
N LEU A 173 7.65 -9.80 -8.11
CA LEU A 173 6.85 -9.61 -9.31
C LEU A 173 7.20 -10.65 -10.40
N ALA A 174 8.48 -10.88 -10.66
CA ALA A 174 8.92 -11.87 -11.64
C ALA A 174 8.45 -13.30 -11.31
N GLN A 175 8.32 -13.63 -10.04
CA GLN A 175 7.72 -14.89 -9.59
C GLN A 175 6.19 -14.84 -9.69
N GLY A 176 5.58 -13.71 -9.29
CA GLY A 176 4.15 -13.53 -9.22
C GLY A 176 3.45 -13.67 -10.56
N VAL A 177 3.99 -13.10 -11.64
CA VAL A 177 3.42 -13.21 -13.01
C VAL A 177 3.33 -14.64 -13.53
N MET A 178 3.96 -15.60 -12.86
CA MET A 178 3.86 -17.02 -13.23
C MET A 178 2.56 -17.68 -12.74
N PHE A 179 1.85 -17.05 -11.80
CA PHE A 179 0.64 -17.61 -11.20
C PHE A 179 -0.50 -16.60 -10.97
N ASP A 180 -0.29 -15.34 -11.34
CA ASP A 180 -1.26 -14.25 -11.14
C ASP A 180 -1.28 -13.34 -12.38
N ASP A 181 -2.31 -13.47 -13.20
CA ASP A 181 -2.50 -12.68 -14.43
C ASP A 181 -2.90 -11.22 -14.14
N TYR A 182 -3.18 -10.88 -12.87
CA TYR A 182 -3.61 -9.54 -12.47
C TYR A 182 -2.47 -8.61 -12.05
N ILE A 183 -1.23 -9.05 -12.17
CA ILE A 183 -0.04 -8.24 -11.91
C ILE A 183 0.90 -8.24 -13.10
N ASP A 184 1.78 -7.24 -13.17
CA ASP A 184 2.87 -7.17 -14.16
C ASP A 184 4.24 -7.02 -13.47
N THR A 185 5.29 -6.91 -14.27
CA THR A 185 6.66 -6.73 -13.77
C THR A 185 7.04 -5.26 -13.57
N ASN A 186 6.17 -4.32 -13.95
CA ASN A 186 6.41 -2.91 -13.75
C ASN A 186 6.27 -2.54 -12.28
N ALA A 187 7.25 -1.88 -11.73
CA ALA A 187 7.33 -1.57 -10.31
C ALA A 187 7.45 -0.07 -10.07
N GLN A 188 6.65 0.40 -9.13
CA GLN A 188 6.75 1.74 -8.57
C GLN A 188 7.28 1.67 -7.14
N PHE A 189 8.05 2.67 -6.72
CA PHE A 189 8.63 2.74 -5.37
C PHE A 189 8.52 4.15 -4.81
N GLU A 190 8.20 4.24 -3.52
CA GLU A 190 8.29 5.48 -2.75
C GLU A 190 8.99 5.22 -1.41
N VAL A 191 9.71 6.22 -0.92
CA VAL A 191 10.45 6.13 0.34
C VAL A 191 10.29 7.42 1.13
N ILE A 192 10.04 7.26 2.44
CA ILE A 192 10.20 8.32 3.43
C ILE A 192 11.38 7.93 4.32
N ARG A 193 12.31 8.87 4.50
CA ARG A 193 13.44 8.69 5.40
C ARG A 193 13.22 9.47 6.68
N ARG A 194 13.74 8.95 7.79
CA ARG A 194 13.77 9.67 9.06
C ARG A 194 14.45 11.03 8.86
N PRO A 195 13.81 12.14 9.30
CA PRO A 195 14.47 13.43 9.32
C PRO A 195 15.77 13.38 10.15
N ARG A 196 16.82 14.02 9.65
CA ARG A 196 18.12 14.10 10.35
C ARG A 196 18.10 15.23 11.37
#